data_f552d2e50488c28a44b40f24147c43d0
#
_entry.id   f552d2e50488c28a44b40f24147c43d0
#
_cell.length_a   1.000
_cell.length_b   1.000
_cell.length_c   1.000
_cell.angle_alpha   90.00
_cell.angle_beta   90.00
_cell.angle_gamma   90.00
#
_symmetry.space_group_name_H-M   'P 1'
#
loop_
_entity.id
_entity.type
_entity.pdbx_description
1 polymer ?
#
loop_
_entity_poly.entity_id
_entity_poly.type
_entity_poly.pdbx_seq_one_letter_code
_entity_poly.pdbx_strand_id
1 'polypeptide(L)'
;MSKIIKPIKIFALFLFTSLFLIIILITFLIFKSLPDYNRIVVNSLVKQDVTIFRNKYAIPNIVGKTNEDTFFALGYVHAQDRLSQMILLRKTAKGKLSEIFGDKYLESDKLIRTLDIYNNSKNSVKFLSKKTLNLLESYSNGINKRLLDIKNQGLGRGSPILFLFPPQISPWVPADSLAILKLYDLLNNDSAKNEVLRLNLLNFGLPFKRLIDLFPSIPNISNLKLSYDKELFKEIKVNESQKKFFYDNLNFTKNIFSKKLNINNSSNIWAAIGSRTASGNTLVGYNMHTNFQIPLIWMLSRLELETGPVVGATIPGIPAVITGRSKYFSWGIS
;
A
#
# COMPACT_ATOMS: atom_id res chain seq x y z
N MET A 1 14.82 -8.93 60.91
CA MET A 1 14.95 -9.14 59.44
C MET A 1 13.91 -10.11 58.88
N SER A 2 13.55 -11.23 59.49
CA SER A 2 12.61 -12.23 58.94
C SER A 2 11.17 -11.72 58.75
N LYS A 3 10.67 -10.75 59.53
CA LYS A 3 9.29 -10.22 59.45
C LYS A 3 9.03 -9.32 58.25
N ILE A 4 10.07 -8.72 57.64
CA ILE A 4 9.95 -7.85 56.46
C ILE A 4 10.08 -8.67 55.18
N ILE A 5 10.77 -9.80 55.20
CA ILE A 5 11.03 -10.64 54.02
C ILE A 5 9.73 -11.38 53.54
N LYS A 6 8.87 -11.76 54.48
CA LYS A 6 7.59 -12.45 54.11
C LYS A 6 6.65 -11.62 53.24
N PRO A 7 6.30 -10.35 53.59
CA PRO A 7 5.43 -9.55 52.77
C PRO A 7 6.06 -9.20 51.38
N ILE A 8 7.38 -9.03 51.30
CA ILE A 8 8.07 -8.80 50.02
C ILE A 8 7.99 -10.03 49.13
N LYS A 9 8.15 -11.24 49.67
CA LYS A 9 8.00 -12.49 48.89
C LYS A 9 6.57 -12.68 48.41
N ILE A 10 5.55 -12.37 49.23
CA ILE A 10 4.14 -12.46 48.85
C ILE A 10 3.84 -11.43 47.74
N PHE A 11 4.34 -10.22 47.86
CA PHE A 11 4.15 -9.17 46.83
C PHE A 11 4.86 -9.54 45.51
N ALA A 12 6.10 -10.06 45.60
CA ALA A 12 6.80 -10.55 44.43
C ALA A 12 6.10 -11.72 43.74
N LEU A 13 5.54 -12.66 44.53
CA LEU A 13 4.73 -13.75 43.98
C LEU A 13 3.47 -13.24 43.31
N PHE A 14 2.78 -12.28 43.92
CA PHE A 14 1.59 -11.65 43.32
C PHE A 14 1.92 -10.93 42.02
N LEU A 15 3.01 -10.17 41.96
CA LEU A 15 3.48 -9.54 40.70
C LEU A 15 3.80 -10.59 39.64
N PHE A 16 4.48 -11.67 40.00
CA PHE A 16 4.86 -12.72 39.08
C PHE A 16 3.60 -13.46 38.50
N THR A 17 2.66 -13.81 39.38
CA THR A 17 1.42 -14.46 38.96
C THR A 17 0.55 -13.54 38.11
N SER A 18 0.47 -12.25 38.43
CA SER A 18 -0.23 -11.24 37.64
C SER A 18 0.39 -11.09 36.24
N LEU A 19 1.72 -10.96 36.17
CA LEU A 19 2.43 -10.89 34.88
C LEU A 19 2.23 -12.15 34.05
N PHE A 20 2.28 -13.32 34.67
CA PHE A 20 2.06 -14.60 34.01
C PHE A 20 0.63 -14.70 33.42
N LEU A 21 -0.39 -14.29 34.18
CA LEU A 21 -1.77 -14.24 33.69
C LEU A 21 -1.96 -13.25 32.53
N ILE A 22 -1.30 -12.09 32.59
CA ILE A 22 -1.29 -11.11 31.49
C ILE A 22 -0.67 -11.71 30.24
N ILE A 23 0.46 -12.42 30.37
CA ILE A 23 1.11 -13.08 29.22
C ILE A 23 0.19 -14.14 28.62
N ILE A 24 -0.47 -14.97 29.44
CA ILE A 24 -1.44 -15.96 28.97
C ILE A 24 -2.59 -15.28 28.22
N LEU A 25 -3.14 -14.21 28.77
CA LEU A 25 -4.23 -13.46 28.12
C LEU A 25 -3.81 -12.87 26.78
N ILE A 26 -2.63 -12.22 26.73
CA ILE A 26 -2.09 -11.66 25.48
C ILE A 26 -1.87 -12.78 24.46
N THR A 27 -1.28 -13.90 24.86
CA THR A 27 -1.03 -15.04 23.98
C THR A 27 -2.36 -15.61 23.45
N PHE A 28 -3.36 -15.76 24.31
CA PHE A 28 -4.70 -16.19 23.91
C PHE A 28 -5.33 -15.23 22.88
N LEU A 29 -5.25 -13.91 23.11
CA LEU A 29 -5.79 -12.91 22.19
C LEU A 29 -5.05 -12.92 20.85
N ILE A 30 -3.73 -13.10 20.86
CA ILE A 30 -2.93 -13.22 19.63
C ILE A 30 -3.38 -14.46 18.84
N PHE A 31 -3.46 -15.63 19.45
CA PHE A 31 -3.92 -16.85 18.77
C PHE A 31 -5.34 -16.72 18.22
N LYS A 32 -6.24 -16.08 18.97
CA LYS A 32 -7.61 -15.83 18.51
C LYS A 32 -7.70 -14.81 17.36
N SER A 33 -6.71 -13.94 17.21
CA SER A 33 -6.66 -12.97 16.11
C SER A 33 -6.07 -13.54 14.83
N LEU A 34 -5.41 -14.71 14.89
CA LEU A 34 -4.84 -15.33 13.68
C LEU A 34 -5.97 -15.84 12.76
N PRO A 35 -5.76 -15.73 11.44
CA PRO A 35 -6.73 -16.23 10.47
C PRO A 35 -6.79 -17.77 10.49
N ASP A 36 -7.99 -18.31 10.40
CA ASP A 36 -8.21 -19.72 10.12
C ASP A 36 -8.25 -19.92 8.60
N TYR A 37 -7.30 -20.68 8.08
CA TYR A 37 -7.17 -20.97 6.65
C TYR A 37 -7.97 -22.21 6.22
N ASN A 38 -8.41 -23.07 7.15
CA ASN A 38 -9.08 -24.33 6.89
C ASN A 38 -10.60 -24.20 7.10
N ARG A 39 -11.21 -23.19 6.50
CA ARG A 39 -12.65 -22.94 6.68
C ARG A 39 -13.38 -22.76 5.36
N ILE A 40 -14.65 -23.16 5.37
CA ILE A 40 -15.58 -22.82 4.30
C ILE A 40 -16.24 -21.48 4.64
N VAL A 41 -16.22 -20.56 3.67
CA VAL A 41 -16.86 -19.24 3.78
C VAL A 41 -18.01 -19.18 2.79
N VAL A 42 -19.22 -19.10 3.30
CA VAL A 42 -20.42 -18.97 2.45
C VAL A 42 -20.72 -17.50 2.23
N ASN A 43 -20.93 -17.12 0.97
CA ASN A 43 -21.35 -15.77 0.60
C ASN A 43 -22.21 -15.79 -0.66
N SER A 44 -23.36 -15.12 -0.63
CA SER A 44 -24.28 -15.00 -1.77
C SER A 44 -23.81 -14.12 -2.91
N LEU A 45 -22.73 -13.33 -2.70
CA LEU A 45 -22.15 -12.49 -3.75
C LEU A 45 -21.14 -13.24 -4.64
N VAL A 46 -20.74 -14.45 -4.25
CA VAL A 46 -19.90 -15.33 -5.06
C VAL A 46 -20.83 -16.18 -5.93
N LYS A 47 -20.61 -16.13 -7.24
CA LYS A 47 -21.47 -16.83 -8.22
C LYS A 47 -21.19 -18.33 -8.28
N GLN A 48 -19.93 -18.70 -8.11
CA GLN A 48 -19.45 -20.08 -8.14
C GLN A 48 -18.35 -20.29 -7.11
N ASP A 49 -18.14 -21.56 -6.73
CA ASP A 49 -17.12 -21.91 -5.73
C ASP A 49 -15.72 -21.43 -6.14
N VAL A 50 -15.05 -20.84 -5.16
CA VAL A 50 -13.65 -20.42 -5.26
C VAL A 50 -12.82 -21.20 -4.27
N THR A 51 -11.75 -21.80 -4.72
CA THR A 51 -10.83 -22.52 -3.86
C THR A 51 -9.55 -21.72 -3.67
N ILE A 52 -9.10 -21.61 -2.42
CA ILE A 52 -7.87 -20.92 -2.04
C ILE A 52 -6.91 -21.96 -1.47
N PHE A 53 -5.85 -22.24 -2.19
CA PHE A 53 -4.76 -23.09 -1.73
C PHE A 53 -3.60 -22.22 -1.23
N ARG A 54 -2.90 -22.70 -0.21
CA ARG A 54 -1.66 -22.07 0.21
C ARG A 54 -0.51 -23.05 0.12
N ASN A 55 0.60 -22.59 -0.46
CA ASN A 55 1.81 -23.41 -0.51
C ASN A 55 2.54 -23.39 0.85
N LYS A 56 3.67 -24.09 0.95
CA LYS A 56 4.50 -24.16 2.16
C LYS A 56 5.01 -22.80 2.67
N TYR A 57 4.96 -21.76 1.87
CA TYR A 57 5.30 -20.37 2.21
C TYR A 57 4.08 -19.50 2.45
N ALA A 58 2.90 -20.10 2.65
CA ALA A 58 1.61 -19.43 2.81
C ALA A 58 1.20 -18.54 1.64
N ILE A 59 1.81 -18.66 0.47
CA ILE A 59 1.45 -17.91 -0.74
C ILE A 59 0.11 -18.43 -1.25
N PRO A 60 -0.92 -17.58 -1.39
CA PRO A 60 -2.23 -17.99 -1.86
C PRO A 60 -2.23 -18.25 -3.37
N ASN A 61 -2.88 -19.33 -3.74
CA ASN A 61 -3.29 -19.68 -5.08
C ASN A 61 -4.82 -19.68 -5.12
N ILE A 62 -5.40 -18.74 -5.83
CA ILE A 62 -6.83 -18.49 -5.89
C ILE A 62 -7.37 -19.01 -7.21
N VAL A 63 -8.27 -20.00 -7.14
CA VAL A 63 -8.88 -20.66 -8.28
C VAL A 63 -10.38 -20.38 -8.27
N GLY A 64 -10.81 -19.44 -9.09
CA GLY A 64 -12.21 -19.13 -9.36
C GLY A 64 -12.58 -19.46 -10.79
N LYS A 65 -13.87 -19.60 -11.07
CA LYS A 65 -14.38 -19.83 -12.44
C LYS A 65 -14.65 -18.53 -13.20
N THR A 66 -14.92 -17.45 -12.46
CA THR A 66 -15.09 -16.11 -13.02
C THR A 66 -14.05 -15.15 -12.49
N ASN A 67 -13.73 -14.09 -13.23
CA ASN A 67 -12.83 -13.06 -12.78
C ASN A 67 -13.36 -12.39 -11.50
N GLU A 68 -14.67 -12.10 -11.45
CA GLU A 68 -15.32 -11.47 -10.30
C GLU A 68 -15.13 -12.30 -9.02
N ASP A 69 -15.36 -13.63 -9.11
CA ASP A 69 -15.20 -14.52 -7.97
C ASP A 69 -13.73 -14.62 -7.52
N THR A 70 -12.79 -14.66 -8.48
CA THR A 70 -11.35 -14.64 -8.20
C THR A 70 -10.94 -13.35 -7.50
N PHE A 71 -11.42 -12.18 -7.95
CA PHE A 71 -11.13 -10.90 -7.31
C PHE A 71 -11.82 -10.73 -5.96
N PHE A 72 -13.03 -11.28 -5.78
CA PHE A 72 -13.64 -11.37 -4.46
C PHE A 72 -12.74 -12.13 -3.48
N ALA A 73 -12.27 -13.30 -3.88
CA ALA A 73 -11.40 -14.11 -3.05
C ALA A 73 -10.05 -13.43 -2.78
N LEU A 74 -9.49 -12.70 -3.76
CA LEU A 74 -8.28 -11.90 -3.54
C LEU A 74 -8.51 -10.83 -2.48
N GLY A 75 -9.64 -10.13 -2.51
CA GLY A 75 -10.01 -9.14 -1.50
C GLY A 75 -10.12 -9.77 -0.10
N TYR A 76 -10.76 -10.92 -0.02
CA TYR A 76 -10.87 -11.68 1.23
C TYR A 76 -9.49 -12.08 1.77
N VAL A 77 -8.62 -12.62 0.92
CA VAL A 77 -7.26 -13.06 1.28
C VAL A 77 -6.38 -11.89 1.71
N HIS A 78 -6.42 -10.76 0.98
CA HIS A 78 -5.69 -9.56 1.38
C HIS A 78 -6.13 -9.07 2.76
N ALA A 79 -7.44 -9.05 3.03
CA ALA A 79 -7.96 -8.66 4.33
C ALA A 79 -7.69 -9.74 5.41
N GLN A 80 -7.60 -11.02 5.04
CA GLN A 80 -7.27 -12.09 5.97
C GLN A 80 -5.82 -11.97 6.48
N ASP A 81 -4.89 -11.65 5.59
CA ASP A 81 -3.46 -11.70 5.88
C ASP A 81 -2.87 -10.33 6.26
N ARG A 82 -3.45 -9.22 5.75
CA ARG A 82 -2.84 -7.89 5.76
C ARG A 82 -3.80 -6.76 6.14
N LEU A 83 -4.87 -7.05 6.88
CA LEU A 83 -5.92 -6.07 7.20
C LEU A 83 -5.37 -4.79 7.85
N SER A 84 -4.47 -4.91 8.83
CA SER A 84 -3.89 -3.75 9.51
C SER A 84 -3.10 -2.85 8.55
N GLN A 85 -2.33 -3.45 7.65
CA GLN A 85 -1.61 -2.72 6.60
C GLN A 85 -2.58 -1.98 5.66
N MET A 86 -3.66 -2.66 5.23
CA MET A 86 -4.68 -2.06 4.38
C MET A 86 -5.39 -0.87 5.05
N ILE A 87 -5.72 -1.01 6.34
CA ILE A 87 -6.35 0.07 7.11
C ILE A 87 -5.41 1.26 7.23
N LEU A 88 -4.13 1.03 7.53
CA LEU A 88 -3.14 2.11 7.63
C LEU A 88 -2.94 2.81 6.29
N LEU A 89 -2.79 2.08 5.19
CA LEU A 89 -2.68 2.66 3.84
C LEU A 89 -3.92 3.49 3.48
N ARG A 90 -5.12 2.97 3.78
CA ARG A 90 -6.37 3.71 3.57
C ARG A 90 -6.45 4.97 4.42
N LYS A 91 -6.06 4.92 5.69
CA LYS A 91 -6.01 6.09 6.58
C LYS A 91 -5.01 7.11 6.08
N THR A 92 -3.83 6.66 5.63
CA THR A 92 -2.83 7.54 4.99
C THR A 92 -3.42 8.24 3.77
N ALA A 93 -4.01 7.47 2.84
CA ALA A 93 -4.60 8.03 1.61
C ALA A 93 -5.78 8.98 1.86
N LYS A 94 -6.42 8.90 3.02
CA LYS A 94 -7.47 9.82 3.48
C LYS A 94 -6.95 11.03 4.27
N GLY A 95 -5.64 11.10 4.57
CA GLY A 95 -5.07 12.12 5.45
C GLY A 95 -5.66 12.03 6.85
N LYS A 96 -5.64 10.84 7.47
CA LYS A 96 -6.26 10.51 8.75
C LYS A 96 -5.36 9.67 9.66
N LEU A 97 -4.05 9.74 9.49
CA LEU A 97 -3.12 9.03 10.36
C LEU A 97 -3.08 9.61 11.77
N SER A 98 -3.26 10.92 11.91
CA SER A 98 -3.29 11.60 13.21
C SER A 98 -4.45 11.13 14.09
N GLU A 99 -5.55 10.62 13.52
CA GLU A 99 -6.63 9.99 14.30
C GLU A 99 -6.17 8.75 15.09
N ILE A 100 -5.05 8.12 14.68
CA ILE A 100 -4.52 6.90 15.32
C ILE A 100 -3.25 7.21 16.11
N PHE A 101 -2.36 8.05 15.56
CA PHE A 101 -0.99 8.23 16.06
C PHE A 101 -0.72 9.63 16.62
N GLY A 102 -1.76 10.49 16.70
CA GLY A 102 -1.68 11.85 17.26
C GLY A 102 -0.96 12.86 16.35
N ASP A 103 -0.64 14.01 16.94
CA ASP A 103 -0.16 15.21 16.25
C ASP A 103 1.09 15.03 15.40
N LYS A 104 1.88 14.01 15.69
CA LYS A 104 3.08 13.66 14.92
C LYS A 104 2.82 13.47 13.41
N TYR A 105 1.58 13.14 13.04
CA TYR A 105 1.19 12.89 11.65
C TYR A 105 0.29 13.98 11.06
N LEU A 106 0.01 15.03 11.83
CA LEU A 106 -0.92 16.10 11.42
C LEU A 106 -0.49 16.78 10.11
N GLU A 107 0.81 17.08 9.98
CA GLU A 107 1.33 17.72 8.77
C GLU A 107 1.28 16.79 7.54
N SER A 108 1.52 15.49 7.74
CA SER A 108 1.30 14.49 6.67
C SER A 108 -0.16 14.47 6.23
N ASP A 109 -1.08 14.48 7.18
CA ASP A 109 -2.51 14.47 6.89
C ASP A 109 -2.94 15.72 6.14
N LYS A 110 -2.44 16.91 6.54
CA LYS A 110 -2.67 18.17 5.83
C LYS A 110 -2.21 18.09 4.38
N LEU A 111 -0.98 17.60 4.13
CA LEU A 111 -0.45 17.45 2.78
C LEU A 111 -1.33 16.53 1.92
N ILE A 112 -1.67 15.34 2.43
CA ILE A 112 -2.51 14.37 1.68
C ILE A 112 -3.90 14.96 1.38
N ARG A 113 -4.47 15.73 2.31
CA ARG A 113 -5.75 16.44 2.09
C ARG A 113 -5.62 17.59 1.11
N THR A 114 -4.51 18.32 1.12
CA THR A 114 -4.24 19.39 0.14
C THR A 114 -4.12 18.82 -1.27
N LEU A 115 -3.49 17.66 -1.43
CA LEU A 115 -3.41 16.92 -2.71
C LEU A 115 -4.75 16.29 -3.11
N ASP A 116 -5.70 16.27 -2.20
CA ASP A 116 -7.08 15.78 -2.38
C ASP A 116 -7.17 14.36 -2.99
N ILE A 117 -6.23 13.49 -2.59
CA ILE A 117 -6.09 12.13 -3.15
C ILE A 117 -7.39 11.35 -3.07
N TYR A 118 -8.08 11.41 -1.92
CA TYR A 118 -9.25 10.58 -1.70
C TYR A 118 -10.48 11.05 -2.50
N ASN A 119 -10.76 12.35 -2.59
CA ASN A 119 -11.87 12.85 -3.42
C ASN A 119 -11.58 12.66 -4.91
N ASN A 120 -10.33 12.87 -5.33
CA ASN A 120 -9.89 12.54 -6.69
C ASN A 120 -10.09 11.05 -7.00
N SER A 121 -9.89 10.15 -6.02
CA SER A 121 -10.15 8.73 -6.19
C SER A 121 -11.64 8.41 -6.32
N LYS A 122 -12.50 9.04 -5.50
CA LYS A 122 -13.96 8.92 -5.65
C LYS A 122 -14.44 9.37 -7.03
N ASN A 123 -13.91 10.49 -7.52
CA ASN A 123 -14.25 11.00 -8.83
C ASN A 123 -13.77 10.06 -9.95
N SER A 124 -12.56 9.48 -9.80
CA SER A 124 -12.01 8.53 -10.77
C SER A 124 -12.89 7.28 -10.94
N VAL A 125 -13.58 6.83 -9.88
CA VAL A 125 -14.52 5.68 -9.98
C VAL A 125 -15.56 5.88 -11.06
N LYS A 126 -16.03 7.12 -11.27
CA LYS A 126 -17.09 7.46 -12.24
C LYS A 126 -16.63 7.26 -13.69
N PHE A 127 -15.34 7.27 -13.96
CA PHE A 127 -14.74 7.15 -15.29
C PHE A 127 -14.25 5.73 -15.61
N LEU A 128 -14.41 4.79 -14.67
CA LEU A 128 -14.03 3.40 -14.90
C LEU A 128 -14.99 2.72 -15.87
N SER A 129 -14.44 1.81 -16.69
CA SER A 129 -15.29 0.91 -17.46
C SER A 129 -16.14 0.05 -16.53
N LYS A 130 -17.33 -0.35 -16.97
CA LYS A 130 -18.21 -1.25 -16.19
C LYS A 130 -17.49 -2.53 -15.76
N LYS A 131 -16.67 -3.10 -16.64
CA LYS A 131 -15.86 -4.30 -16.33
C LYS A 131 -14.89 -4.05 -15.18
N THR A 132 -14.14 -2.96 -15.22
CA THR A 132 -13.17 -2.61 -14.16
C THR A 132 -13.88 -2.31 -12.85
N LEU A 133 -15.00 -1.59 -12.89
CA LEU A 133 -15.79 -1.28 -11.71
C LEU A 133 -16.32 -2.56 -11.04
N ASN A 134 -16.88 -3.50 -11.81
CA ASN A 134 -17.37 -4.78 -11.28
C ASN A 134 -16.24 -5.56 -10.55
N LEU A 135 -15.03 -5.59 -11.10
CA LEU A 135 -13.90 -6.26 -10.45
C LEU A 135 -13.47 -5.57 -9.15
N LEU A 136 -13.45 -4.23 -9.12
CA LEU A 136 -13.18 -3.45 -7.92
C LEU A 136 -14.26 -3.63 -6.84
N GLU A 137 -15.52 -3.71 -7.23
CA GLU A 137 -16.64 -3.99 -6.33
C GLU A 137 -16.54 -5.41 -5.77
N SER A 138 -16.27 -6.40 -6.61
CA SER A 138 -16.07 -7.80 -6.18
C SER A 138 -14.93 -7.90 -5.15
N TYR A 139 -13.80 -7.26 -5.43
CA TYR A 139 -12.68 -7.18 -4.49
C TYR A 139 -13.06 -6.50 -3.18
N SER A 140 -13.78 -5.38 -3.24
CA SER A 140 -14.27 -4.65 -2.06
C SER A 140 -15.22 -5.51 -1.23
N ASN A 141 -16.10 -6.27 -1.90
CA ASN A 141 -17.02 -7.19 -1.25
C ASN A 141 -16.28 -8.34 -0.54
N GLY A 142 -15.21 -8.85 -1.10
CA GLY A 142 -14.34 -9.84 -0.46
C GLY A 142 -13.72 -9.31 0.84
N ILE A 143 -13.20 -8.09 0.83
CA ILE A 143 -12.68 -7.42 2.04
C ILE A 143 -13.79 -7.25 3.07
N ASN A 144 -14.95 -6.75 2.64
CA ASN A 144 -16.09 -6.50 3.52
C ASN A 144 -16.63 -7.79 4.14
N LYS A 145 -16.62 -8.90 3.39
CA LYS A 145 -16.95 -10.23 3.95
C LYS A 145 -15.99 -10.61 5.07
N ARG A 146 -14.68 -10.37 4.90
CA ARG A 146 -13.71 -10.63 5.99
C ARG A 146 -13.94 -9.72 7.20
N LEU A 147 -14.27 -8.44 6.99
CA LEU A 147 -14.62 -7.52 8.07
C LEU A 147 -15.87 -7.98 8.84
N LEU A 148 -16.87 -8.47 8.12
CA LEU A 148 -18.08 -9.04 8.72
C LEU A 148 -17.76 -10.30 9.55
N ASP A 149 -16.92 -11.20 9.02
CA ASP A 149 -16.49 -12.39 9.75
C ASP A 149 -15.78 -12.04 11.06
N ILE A 150 -14.89 -11.04 11.03
CA ILE A 150 -14.20 -10.56 12.23
C ILE A 150 -15.20 -9.99 13.24
N LYS A 151 -16.17 -9.22 12.78
CA LYS A 151 -17.21 -8.66 13.64
C LYS A 151 -18.05 -9.76 14.31
N ASN A 152 -18.42 -10.80 13.57
CA ASN A 152 -19.24 -11.88 14.06
C ASN A 152 -18.48 -12.86 14.97
N GLN A 153 -17.16 -12.96 14.82
CA GLN A 153 -16.31 -13.82 15.66
C GLN A 153 -15.95 -13.22 17.03
N GLY A 154 -16.33 -11.97 17.29
CA GLY A 154 -16.18 -11.29 18.58
C GLY A 154 -14.74 -10.95 18.95
N LEU A 155 -13.90 -11.92 19.24
CA LEU A 155 -12.52 -11.73 19.71
C LEU A 155 -11.49 -11.55 18.57
N GLY A 156 -11.82 -11.89 17.33
CA GLY A 156 -10.88 -11.89 16.22
C GLY A 156 -10.91 -10.60 15.43
N ARG A 157 -10.12 -9.59 15.77
CA ARG A 157 -9.99 -8.37 14.97
C ARG A 157 -9.11 -8.53 13.71
N GLY A 158 -8.75 -9.77 13.35
CA GLY A 158 -8.02 -10.09 12.12
C GLY A 158 -6.56 -9.65 12.08
N SER A 159 -6.08 -8.98 13.14
CA SER A 159 -4.68 -8.62 13.32
C SER A 159 -4.46 -8.21 14.78
N PRO A 160 -3.41 -8.69 15.47
CA PRO A 160 -3.10 -8.32 16.85
C PRO A 160 -2.96 -6.81 17.06
N ILE A 161 -2.40 -6.10 16.10
CA ILE A 161 -2.20 -4.64 16.20
C ILE A 161 -3.51 -3.86 16.30
N LEU A 162 -4.62 -4.41 15.80
CA LEU A 162 -5.94 -3.76 15.89
C LEU A 162 -6.53 -3.80 17.29
N PHE A 163 -5.99 -4.63 18.21
CA PHE A 163 -6.34 -4.56 19.63
C PHE A 163 -5.73 -3.35 20.31
N LEU A 164 -4.49 -2.98 19.89
CA LEU A 164 -3.77 -1.83 20.44
C LEU A 164 -4.31 -0.50 19.91
N PHE A 165 -4.72 -0.50 18.65
CA PHE A 165 -5.22 0.68 17.94
C PHE A 165 -6.55 0.33 17.26
N PRO A 166 -7.68 0.32 18.00
CA PRO A 166 -8.97 -0.05 17.45
C PRO A 166 -9.56 1.08 16.59
N PRO A 167 -9.24 1.17 15.29
CA PRO A 167 -9.86 2.16 14.41
C PRO A 167 -11.31 1.79 14.16
N GLN A 168 -12.15 2.79 13.95
CA GLN A 168 -13.44 2.54 13.32
C GLN A 168 -13.19 2.03 11.90
N ILE A 169 -13.53 0.76 11.66
CA ILE A 169 -13.33 0.12 10.37
C ILE A 169 -14.62 0.25 9.58
N SER A 170 -14.69 1.27 8.72
CA SER A 170 -15.77 1.42 7.75
C SER A 170 -15.65 0.38 6.63
N PRO A 171 -16.76 0.02 5.97
CA PRO A 171 -16.72 -0.84 4.79
C PRO A 171 -15.72 -0.32 3.74
N TRP A 172 -15.13 -1.27 3.01
CA TRP A 172 -14.24 -0.97 1.89
C TRP A 172 -15.04 -0.65 0.65
N VAL A 173 -14.62 0.35 -0.09
CA VAL A 173 -15.25 0.78 -1.36
C VAL A 173 -14.20 0.89 -2.48
N PRO A 174 -14.58 0.83 -3.77
CA PRO A 174 -13.65 0.96 -4.90
C PRO A 174 -12.70 2.14 -4.81
N ALA A 175 -13.17 3.28 -4.32
CA ALA A 175 -12.36 4.48 -4.13
C ALA A 175 -11.21 4.29 -3.14
N ASP A 176 -11.33 3.39 -2.16
CA ASP A 176 -10.26 3.09 -1.21
C ASP A 176 -9.06 2.43 -1.92
N SER A 177 -9.33 1.51 -2.85
CA SER A 177 -8.29 0.85 -3.66
C SER A 177 -7.60 1.82 -4.61
N LEU A 178 -8.35 2.69 -5.27
CA LEU A 178 -7.79 3.74 -6.13
C LEU A 178 -6.97 4.76 -5.34
N ALA A 179 -7.40 5.09 -4.12
CA ALA A 179 -6.66 6.00 -3.25
C ALA A 179 -5.31 5.42 -2.80
N ILE A 180 -5.26 4.12 -2.51
CA ILE A 180 -4.00 3.43 -2.19
C ILE A 180 -3.09 3.38 -3.42
N LEU A 181 -3.63 3.12 -4.61
CA LEU A 181 -2.85 3.15 -5.84
C LEU A 181 -2.23 4.53 -6.10
N LYS A 182 -3.01 5.61 -5.96
CA LYS A 182 -2.50 6.99 -6.09
C LYS A 182 -1.50 7.35 -5.00
N LEU A 183 -1.72 6.88 -3.78
CA LEU A 183 -0.75 7.05 -2.70
C LEU A 183 0.56 6.33 -3.01
N TYR A 184 0.50 5.11 -3.52
CA TYR A 184 1.67 4.34 -3.92
C TYR A 184 2.46 5.07 -5.02
N ASP A 185 1.78 5.60 -6.04
CA ASP A 185 2.41 6.41 -7.08
C ASP A 185 3.06 7.68 -6.50
N LEU A 186 2.36 8.42 -5.66
CA LEU A 186 2.90 9.61 -4.98
C LEU A 186 4.18 9.30 -4.18
N LEU A 187 4.22 8.16 -3.49
CA LEU A 187 5.36 7.77 -2.65
C LEU A 187 6.57 7.32 -3.47
N ASN A 188 6.35 6.82 -4.69
CA ASN A 188 7.40 6.29 -5.57
C ASN A 188 7.80 7.25 -6.70
N ASN A 189 7.08 8.36 -6.84
CA ASN A 189 7.31 9.29 -7.95
C ASN A 189 7.95 10.59 -7.44
N ASP A 190 9.19 10.82 -7.89
CA ASP A 190 9.93 12.06 -7.58
C ASP A 190 9.63 13.21 -8.55
N SER A 191 8.67 13.05 -9.48
CA SER A 191 8.38 14.05 -10.51
C SER A 191 8.08 15.43 -9.91
N ALA A 192 7.27 15.49 -8.85
CA ALA A 192 6.95 16.75 -8.19
C ALA A 192 8.19 17.43 -7.59
N LYS A 193 9.10 16.66 -6.97
CA LYS A 193 10.37 17.17 -6.43
C LYS A 193 11.28 17.68 -7.55
N ASN A 194 11.36 16.93 -8.64
CA ASN A 194 12.15 17.29 -9.80
C ASN A 194 11.63 18.55 -10.48
N GLU A 195 10.29 18.73 -10.57
CA GLU A 195 9.70 19.96 -11.10
C GLU A 195 10.02 21.17 -10.22
N VAL A 196 9.90 21.06 -8.90
CA VAL A 196 10.26 22.13 -7.98
C VAL A 196 11.76 22.44 -8.07
N LEU A 197 12.64 21.42 -8.21
CA LEU A 197 14.05 21.62 -8.41
C LEU A 197 14.34 22.34 -9.72
N ARG A 198 13.68 21.96 -10.82
CA ARG A 198 13.79 22.65 -12.12
C ARG A 198 13.39 24.12 -12.03
N LEU A 199 12.25 24.40 -11.40
CA LEU A 199 11.79 25.79 -11.19
C LEU A 199 12.80 26.60 -10.37
N ASN A 200 13.35 26.03 -9.31
CA ASN A 200 14.39 26.70 -8.52
C ASN A 200 15.64 26.99 -9.33
N LEU A 201 16.12 26.02 -10.12
CA LEU A 201 17.30 26.22 -10.97
C LEU A 201 17.07 27.30 -12.03
N LEU A 202 15.89 27.37 -12.63
CA LEU A 202 15.50 28.45 -13.54
C LEU A 202 15.49 29.80 -12.84
N ASN A 203 14.92 29.87 -11.63
CA ASN A 203 14.89 31.11 -10.84
C ASN A 203 16.28 31.57 -10.39
N PHE A 204 17.24 30.65 -10.24
CA PHE A 204 18.67 30.98 -10.02
C PHE A 204 19.39 31.40 -11.29
N GLY A 205 18.70 31.48 -12.43
CA GLY A 205 19.27 31.93 -13.70
C GLY A 205 20.01 30.85 -14.50
N LEU A 206 19.78 29.55 -14.16
CA LEU A 206 20.35 28.48 -14.98
C LEU A 206 19.70 28.48 -16.36
N PRO A 207 20.51 28.57 -17.47
CA PRO A 207 19.98 28.55 -18.83
C PRO A 207 19.18 27.25 -19.07
N PHE A 208 18.03 27.38 -19.74
CA PHE A 208 17.14 26.25 -20.02
C PHE A 208 17.85 25.08 -20.72
N LYS A 209 18.80 25.37 -21.60
CA LYS A 209 19.65 24.38 -22.28
C LYS A 209 20.40 23.50 -21.26
N ARG A 210 20.95 24.11 -20.20
CA ARG A 210 21.65 23.39 -19.13
C ARG A 210 20.70 22.58 -18.25
N LEU A 211 19.46 23.04 -18.12
CA LEU A 211 18.44 22.30 -17.41
C LEU A 211 18.13 20.96 -18.10
N ILE A 212 18.09 20.95 -19.44
CA ILE A 212 17.89 19.73 -20.24
C ILE A 212 19.06 18.76 -20.07
N ASP A 213 20.29 19.26 -19.98
CA ASP A 213 21.48 18.43 -19.73
C ASP A 213 21.39 17.72 -18.35
N LEU A 214 20.86 18.41 -17.33
CA LEU A 214 20.68 17.86 -15.99
C LEU A 214 19.49 16.90 -15.85
N PHE A 215 18.47 17.08 -16.67
CA PHE A 215 17.24 16.28 -16.67
C PHE A 215 16.91 15.76 -18.08
N PRO A 216 17.71 14.81 -18.60
CA PRO A 216 17.59 14.35 -19.99
C PRO A 216 16.29 13.59 -20.29
N SER A 217 15.55 13.18 -19.27
CA SER A 217 14.25 12.50 -19.40
C SER A 217 13.05 13.45 -19.59
N ILE A 218 13.31 14.77 -19.76
CA ILE A 218 12.25 15.70 -20.15
C ILE A 218 11.79 15.32 -21.55
N PRO A 219 10.53 14.92 -21.77
CA PRO A 219 10.01 14.63 -23.10
C PRO A 219 10.24 15.85 -24.01
N ASN A 220 10.56 15.60 -25.27
CA ASN A 220 10.81 16.63 -26.26
C ASN A 220 9.72 17.71 -26.19
N ILE A 221 10.11 18.90 -25.78
CA ILE A 221 9.20 20.04 -25.46
C ILE A 221 8.35 20.45 -26.67
N SER A 222 8.77 20.07 -27.90
CA SER A 222 7.97 20.28 -29.11
C SER A 222 6.59 19.59 -29.10
N ASN A 223 6.39 18.56 -28.29
CA ASN A 223 5.11 17.83 -28.19
C ASN A 223 4.32 18.16 -26.93
N LEU A 224 4.92 18.78 -25.93
CA LEU A 224 4.21 19.37 -24.82
C LEU A 224 3.75 20.76 -25.28
N LYS A 225 2.50 20.88 -25.70
CA LYS A 225 1.73 22.12 -25.60
C LYS A 225 1.49 22.44 -24.11
N LEU A 226 2.51 22.40 -23.30
CA LEU A 226 2.56 23.25 -22.14
C LEU A 226 2.55 24.65 -22.76
N SER A 227 1.50 25.37 -22.55
CA SER A 227 1.49 26.80 -22.65
C SER A 227 2.55 27.30 -21.68
N TYR A 228 3.79 27.22 -22.08
CA TYR A 228 4.89 28.02 -21.55
C TYR A 228 4.54 29.43 -21.99
N ASP A 229 3.55 29.96 -21.34
CA ASP A 229 3.29 31.38 -21.38
C ASP A 229 4.49 31.97 -20.66
N LYS A 230 5.49 32.38 -21.47
CA LYS A 230 6.67 33.09 -20.94
C LYS A 230 6.23 34.30 -20.09
N GLU A 231 5.01 34.79 -20.27
CA GLU A 231 4.39 35.86 -19.52
C GLU A 231 3.95 35.41 -18.13
N LEU A 232 3.42 34.19 -17.97
CA LEU A 232 3.02 33.65 -16.67
C LEU A 232 4.18 33.51 -15.70
N PHE A 233 5.39 33.27 -16.20
CA PHE A 233 6.60 33.15 -15.40
C PHE A 233 7.42 34.45 -15.28
N LYS A 234 7.16 35.46 -16.11
CA LYS A 234 7.81 36.76 -16.00
C LYS A 234 7.36 37.57 -14.78
N GLU A 235 6.15 37.30 -14.28
CA GLU A 235 5.56 38.07 -13.16
C GLU A 235 5.67 37.38 -11.79
N ILE A 236 6.09 36.12 -11.71
CA ILE A 236 6.29 35.46 -10.42
C ILE A 236 7.65 35.92 -9.84
N LYS A 237 7.68 37.14 -9.33
CA LYS A 237 8.73 37.53 -8.38
C LYS A 237 8.47 36.79 -7.06
N VAL A 238 9.04 35.59 -6.96
CA VAL A 238 9.00 34.82 -5.71
C VAL A 238 9.75 35.63 -4.64
N ASN A 239 9.03 36.19 -3.69
CA ASN A 239 9.65 36.92 -2.59
C ASN A 239 10.36 35.95 -1.61
N GLU A 240 11.21 36.46 -0.73
CA GLU A 240 12.00 35.64 0.20
C GLU A 240 11.13 34.78 1.14
N SER A 241 9.93 35.25 1.53
CA SER A 241 9.00 34.47 2.33
C SER A 241 8.38 33.30 1.55
N GLN A 242 8.12 33.46 0.26
CA GLN A 242 7.65 32.39 -0.61
C GLN A 242 8.78 31.37 -0.90
N LYS A 243 10.02 31.84 -1.07
CA LYS A 243 11.20 30.95 -1.17
C LYS A 243 11.35 30.12 0.11
N LYS A 244 11.26 30.76 1.28
CA LYS A 244 11.33 30.09 2.58
C LYS A 244 10.20 29.07 2.73
N PHE A 245 8.96 29.45 2.38
CA PHE A 245 7.81 28.53 2.39
C PHE A 245 8.05 27.31 1.48
N PHE A 246 8.60 27.49 0.28
CA PHE A 246 8.98 26.38 -0.61
C PHE A 246 10.10 25.53 -0.04
N TYR A 247 11.15 26.13 0.52
CA TYR A 247 12.24 25.38 1.15
C TYR A 247 11.79 24.60 2.38
N ASP A 248 10.96 25.19 3.22
CA ASP A 248 10.42 24.55 4.41
C ASP A 248 9.48 23.39 4.02
N ASN A 249 8.68 23.54 2.97
CA ASN A 249 7.82 22.47 2.44
C ASN A 249 8.59 21.39 1.67
N LEU A 250 9.68 21.72 0.97
CA LEU A 250 10.58 20.74 0.38
C LEU A 250 11.30 19.90 1.43
N ASN A 251 11.80 20.54 2.48
CA ASN A 251 12.40 19.84 3.61
C ASN A 251 11.34 19.06 4.40
N PHE A 252 10.13 19.55 4.47
CA PHE A 252 8.97 18.92 5.05
C PHE A 252 8.58 17.65 4.29
N THR A 253 8.40 17.70 2.96
CA THR A 253 8.14 16.51 2.14
C THR A 253 9.29 15.51 2.21
N LYS A 254 10.54 15.96 2.15
CA LYS A 254 11.73 15.12 2.32
C LYS A 254 11.76 14.46 3.71
N ASN A 255 11.39 15.18 4.77
CA ASN A 255 11.38 14.64 6.12
C ASN A 255 10.21 13.69 6.40
N ILE A 256 9.03 13.91 5.80
CA ILE A 256 7.85 13.06 5.99
C ILE A 256 7.97 11.77 5.17
N PHE A 257 8.35 11.89 3.90
CA PHE A 257 8.38 10.72 3.00
C PHE A 257 9.71 9.98 3.02
N SER A 258 10.85 10.67 3.16
CA SER A 258 12.16 10.02 3.13
C SER A 258 12.59 9.42 4.46
N LYS A 259 12.24 10.03 5.58
CA LYS A 259 12.65 9.53 6.91
C LYS A 259 11.85 8.34 7.42
N LYS A 260 10.61 8.13 6.93
CA LYS A 260 9.74 7.04 7.42
C LYS A 260 9.41 5.96 6.40
N LEU A 261 9.50 6.28 5.13
CA LEU A 261 9.26 5.33 4.06
C LEU A 261 10.48 5.21 3.16
N ASN A 262 11.71 5.35 3.69
CA ASN A 262 12.97 5.23 2.94
C ASN A 262 12.85 4.21 1.78
N ILE A 263 12.01 4.52 0.82
CA ILE A 263 11.85 3.77 -0.41
C ILE A 263 12.97 4.30 -1.29
N ASN A 264 14.12 3.66 -1.23
CA ASN A 264 15.14 3.86 -2.25
C ASN A 264 14.55 3.32 -3.55
N ASN A 265 14.01 4.22 -4.35
CA ASN A 265 13.24 3.92 -5.56
C ASN A 265 14.17 3.56 -6.70
N SER A 266 14.88 2.48 -6.58
CA SER A 266 15.54 1.86 -7.72
C SER A 266 14.95 0.48 -7.92
N SER A 267 14.74 0.10 -9.16
CA SER A 267 14.29 -1.24 -9.53
C SER A 267 15.13 -1.70 -10.70
N ASN A 268 15.45 -2.98 -10.74
CA ASN A 268 16.13 -3.58 -11.86
C ASN A 268 15.23 -4.65 -12.48
N ILE A 269 15.11 -4.61 -13.79
CA ILE A 269 14.46 -5.67 -14.57
C ILE A 269 15.41 -6.13 -15.66
N TRP A 270 15.49 -7.43 -15.86
CA TRP A 270 16.24 -8.04 -16.94
C TRP A 270 15.48 -9.23 -17.52
N ALA A 271 15.73 -9.51 -18.77
CA ALA A 271 15.18 -10.69 -19.46
C ALA A 271 16.26 -11.39 -20.26
N ALA A 272 16.24 -12.72 -20.26
CA ALA A 272 17.07 -13.55 -21.09
C ALA A 272 16.18 -14.41 -21.99
N ILE A 273 16.44 -14.41 -23.29
CA ILE A 273 15.73 -15.24 -24.27
C ILE A 273 16.07 -16.72 -24.05
N GLY A 274 15.18 -17.62 -24.45
CA GLY A 274 15.32 -19.06 -24.24
C GLY A 274 16.64 -19.66 -24.77
N SER A 275 17.16 -19.13 -25.89
CA SER A 275 18.45 -19.58 -26.45
C SER A 275 19.67 -19.29 -25.57
N ARG A 276 19.52 -18.45 -24.55
CA ARG A 276 20.57 -18.07 -23.57
C ARG A 276 20.33 -18.68 -22.19
N THR A 277 19.37 -19.58 -22.05
CA THR A 277 19.03 -20.23 -20.78
C THR A 277 19.22 -21.74 -20.88
N ALA A 278 19.62 -22.41 -19.79
CA ALA A 278 19.79 -23.84 -19.76
C ALA A 278 18.47 -24.60 -19.98
N SER A 279 17.33 -24.01 -19.63
CA SER A 279 16.01 -24.62 -19.78
C SER A 279 15.39 -24.44 -21.18
N GLY A 280 15.98 -23.61 -22.03
CA GLY A 280 15.40 -23.23 -23.32
C GLY A 280 14.19 -22.26 -23.19
N ASN A 281 13.82 -21.85 -21.96
CA ASN A 281 12.70 -20.95 -21.70
C ASN A 281 13.20 -19.53 -21.38
N THR A 282 12.39 -18.52 -21.73
CA THR A 282 12.68 -17.13 -21.36
C THR A 282 12.68 -16.96 -19.83
N LEU A 283 13.71 -16.31 -19.30
CA LEU A 283 13.81 -15.91 -17.90
C LEU A 283 13.62 -14.40 -17.77
N VAL A 284 12.85 -13.98 -16.78
CA VAL A 284 12.70 -12.58 -16.39
C VAL A 284 13.03 -12.46 -14.92
N GLY A 285 13.97 -11.61 -14.58
CA GLY A 285 14.29 -11.23 -13.20
C GLY A 285 13.85 -9.82 -12.93
N TYR A 286 13.23 -9.60 -11.80
CA TYR A 286 12.81 -8.30 -11.32
C TYR A 286 13.18 -8.13 -9.85
N ASN A 287 13.84 -7.03 -9.54
CA ASN A 287 14.24 -6.69 -8.18
C ASN A 287 13.73 -5.28 -7.83
N MET A 288 12.76 -5.25 -6.92
CA MET A 288 12.26 -4.00 -6.34
C MET A 288 13.10 -3.66 -5.10
N HIS A 289 13.83 -2.55 -5.17
CA HIS A 289 14.56 -2.04 -4.01
C HIS A 289 13.58 -1.37 -3.06
N THR A 290 13.08 -2.13 -2.10
CA THR A 290 12.25 -1.63 -1.00
C THR A 290 12.95 -1.87 0.32
N ASN A 291 12.69 -1.04 1.32
CA ASN A 291 13.24 -1.25 2.65
C ASN A 291 12.74 -2.56 3.26
N PHE A 292 13.57 -3.19 4.06
CA PHE A 292 13.16 -4.31 4.89
C PHE A 292 12.22 -3.80 5.98
N GLN A 293 10.95 -4.11 5.85
CA GLN A 293 9.91 -3.77 6.82
C GLN A 293 8.95 -4.95 7.01
N ILE A 294 8.32 -5.03 8.16
CA ILE A 294 7.30 -6.04 8.46
C ILE A 294 6.00 -5.33 8.82
N PRO A 295 4.92 -5.61 8.10
CA PRO A 295 4.85 -6.43 6.87
C PRO A 295 5.47 -5.71 5.66
N LEU A 296 5.99 -6.50 4.70
CA LEU A 296 6.38 -5.97 3.40
C LEU A 296 5.17 -5.36 2.69
N ILE A 297 5.40 -4.35 1.84
CA ILE A 297 4.33 -3.79 1.00
C ILE A 297 3.77 -4.82 0.01
N TRP A 298 4.63 -5.73 -0.44
CA TRP A 298 4.31 -6.75 -1.42
C TRP A 298 3.74 -8.01 -0.79
N MET A 299 2.76 -8.60 -1.47
CA MET A 299 2.22 -9.91 -1.17
C MET A 299 2.17 -10.74 -2.45
N LEU A 300 2.85 -11.89 -2.46
CA LEU A 300 2.82 -12.79 -3.61
C LEU A 300 1.47 -13.49 -3.68
N SER A 301 0.94 -13.61 -4.90
CA SER A 301 -0.32 -14.31 -5.15
C SER A 301 -0.31 -14.97 -6.54
N ARG A 302 -1.04 -16.06 -6.68
CA ARG A 302 -1.41 -16.63 -7.97
C ARG A 302 -2.93 -16.57 -8.13
N LEU A 303 -3.37 -16.05 -9.25
CA LEU A 303 -4.78 -15.90 -9.59
C LEU A 303 -5.06 -16.72 -10.84
N GLU A 304 -6.08 -17.59 -10.78
CA GLU A 304 -6.60 -18.23 -11.98
C GLU A 304 -7.71 -17.34 -12.54
N LEU A 305 -7.43 -16.70 -13.67
CA LEU A 305 -8.39 -15.84 -14.38
C LEU A 305 -8.95 -16.58 -15.60
N GLU A 306 -10.06 -16.11 -16.13
CA GLU A 306 -10.65 -16.64 -17.36
C GLU A 306 -9.67 -16.65 -18.55
N THR A 307 -8.71 -15.72 -18.57
CA THR A 307 -7.65 -15.61 -19.58
C THR A 307 -6.41 -16.46 -19.26
N GLY A 308 -6.45 -17.22 -18.18
CA GLY A 308 -5.36 -18.05 -17.68
C GLY A 308 -4.68 -17.47 -16.44
N PRO A 309 -3.68 -18.18 -15.90
CA PRO A 309 -3.04 -17.83 -14.64
C PRO A 309 -2.21 -16.56 -14.74
N VAL A 310 -2.30 -15.76 -13.67
CA VAL A 310 -1.45 -14.61 -13.40
C VAL A 310 -0.75 -14.83 -12.06
N VAL A 311 0.57 -14.68 -12.03
CA VAL A 311 1.40 -14.90 -10.83
C VAL A 311 2.29 -13.70 -10.62
N GLY A 312 2.37 -13.22 -9.40
CA GLY A 312 3.28 -12.13 -9.08
C GLY A 312 3.01 -11.45 -7.76
N ALA A 313 3.55 -10.26 -7.62
CA ALA A 313 3.39 -9.44 -6.43
C ALA A 313 2.18 -8.52 -6.56
N THR A 314 1.33 -8.57 -5.54
CA THR A 314 0.20 -7.69 -5.32
C THR A 314 0.53 -6.70 -4.20
N ILE A 315 -0.24 -5.64 -4.08
CA ILE A 315 -0.23 -4.75 -2.91
C ILE A 315 -1.58 -4.88 -2.22
N PRO A 316 -1.62 -5.30 -0.93
CA PRO A 316 -2.87 -5.38 -0.18
C PRO A 316 -3.64 -4.05 -0.20
N GLY A 317 -4.86 -4.10 -0.69
CA GLY A 317 -5.68 -2.92 -0.97
C GLY A 317 -5.82 -2.58 -2.46
N ILE A 318 -4.96 -3.13 -3.33
CA ILE A 318 -5.01 -2.93 -4.78
C ILE A 318 -5.33 -4.29 -5.46
N PRO A 319 -6.44 -4.41 -6.20
CA PRO A 319 -6.80 -5.64 -6.88
C PRO A 319 -6.06 -5.80 -8.22
N ALA A 320 -4.75 -5.93 -8.15
CA ALA A 320 -3.91 -6.14 -9.33
C ALA A 320 -2.60 -6.86 -8.97
N VAL A 321 -2.10 -7.66 -9.90
CA VAL A 321 -0.71 -8.11 -9.88
C VAL A 321 0.14 -7.02 -10.51
N ILE A 322 0.87 -6.29 -9.68
CA ILE A 322 1.62 -5.09 -10.07
C ILE A 322 2.87 -5.47 -10.88
N THR A 323 3.53 -6.54 -10.49
CA THR A 323 4.65 -7.12 -11.22
C THR A 323 4.50 -8.64 -11.21
N GLY A 324 4.75 -9.27 -12.36
CA GLY A 324 4.52 -10.71 -12.45
C GLY A 324 4.57 -11.26 -13.86
N ARG A 325 3.87 -12.36 -14.05
CA ARG A 325 3.73 -13.00 -15.35
C ARG A 325 2.33 -13.58 -15.56
N SER A 326 1.93 -13.62 -16.80
CA SER A 326 0.82 -14.44 -17.31
C SER A 326 1.37 -15.69 -18.00
N LYS A 327 0.51 -16.39 -18.71
CA LYS A 327 0.92 -17.47 -19.61
C LYS A 327 1.78 -16.95 -20.79
N TYR A 328 1.55 -15.71 -21.22
CA TYR A 328 2.05 -15.19 -22.50
C TYR A 328 3.16 -14.16 -22.36
N PHE A 329 3.20 -13.39 -21.28
CA PHE A 329 4.18 -12.34 -21.08
C PHE A 329 4.46 -12.11 -19.59
N SER A 330 5.57 -11.46 -19.31
CA SER A 330 5.95 -10.99 -17.97
C SER A 330 6.10 -9.49 -17.97
N TRP A 331 5.87 -8.87 -16.81
CA TRP A 331 6.01 -7.43 -16.63
C TRP A 331 6.63 -7.09 -15.28
N GLY A 332 7.31 -5.97 -15.24
CA GLY A 332 7.83 -5.36 -14.02
C GLY A 332 7.69 -3.86 -14.11
N ILE A 333 7.77 -3.18 -12.98
CA ILE A 333 7.75 -1.73 -12.85
C ILE A 333 9.12 -1.28 -12.39
N SER A 334 9.74 -0.33 -13.11
CA SER A 334 11.04 0.26 -12.79
C SER A 334 10.88 1.73 -12.44
#